data_700e4f6e7154e5418bb98015eb9c9569
#
_entry.id   700e4f6e7154e5418bb98015eb9c9569
#
_cell.length_a   1.000
_cell.length_b   1.000
_cell.length_c   1.000
_cell.angle_alpha   90.00
_cell.angle_beta   90.00
_cell.angle_gamma   90.00
#
_symmetry.space_group_name_H-M   'P 1'
#
loop_
_entity.id
_entity.type
_entity.pdbx_description
1 polymer ?
#
loop_
_entity_poly.entity_id
_entity_poly.type
_entity_poly.pdbx_seq_one_letter_code
_entity_poly.pdbx_strand_id
1 'polypeptide(L)'
;IHGGFLRIRHTPLTTGAVWAGGSSLGQALAGTSTNATLPLLAGTYMIKAVDSAGNFATNSTLAVTTVPNIIDFNVVETITESPTFSGTKVNTVKDGNTLVLTDVNNIVSTSGSYAFNTIPDLGAVYTSRVTANFVASGFVQTDVIDSRTALVDTWANWDGEPSDKVIATLEIRTTNTDSTATPTWTPWQPLVIGDFQARAFQFRVSITSTDSSRNIAITDLSVTIDMPDRNEKAQNVNVPTTGLTVTYNNPFKAVPFLGITGQNMNDHQYWTLSNETTDGFTIIIYDNNSNQHVSKNINWMATGYGRKV
;
A
#
# COMPACT_ATOMS: atom_id res chain seq x y z
N ILE A 1 -14.37 -27.81 11.19
CA ILE A 1 -14.55 -28.19 9.78
C ILE A 1 -13.38 -29.10 9.42
N HIS A 2 -13.63 -30.41 9.29
CA HIS A 2 -12.59 -31.35 8.85
C HIS A 2 -12.23 -31.10 7.39
N GLY A 3 -10.95 -30.82 7.10
CA GLY A 3 -10.43 -30.59 5.74
C GLY A 3 -10.78 -29.24 5.11
N GLY A 4 -11.44 -28.34 5.82
CA GLY A 4 -11.74 -27.00 5.35
C GLY A 4 -10.71 -25.96 5.80
N PHE A 5 -10.92 -24.71 5.40
CA PHE A 5 -10.04 -23.59 5.76
C PHE A 5 -10.85 -22.31 5.99
N LEU A 6 -10.19 -21.30 6.56
CA LEU A 6 -10.74 -19.97 6.77
C LEU A 6 -10.10 -18.99 5.78
N ARG A 7 -10.91 -18.16 5.16
CA ARG A 7 -10.46 -17.00 4.37
C ARG A 7 -10.74 -15.73 5.12
N ILE A 8 -9.80 -14.79 5.05
CA ILE A 8 -9.91 -13.49 5.70
C ILE A 8 -9.76 -12.41 4.65
N ARG A 9 -10.66 -11.41 4.71
CA ARG A 9 -10.63 -10.20 3.92
C ARG A 9 -10.72 -8.99 4.82
N HIS A 10 -10.26 -7.86 4.32
CA HIS A 10 -10.35 -6.58 5.00
C HIS A 10 -10.94 -5.52 4.06
N THR A 11 -11.73 -4.61 4.64
CA THR A 11 -12.18 -3.38 3.98
C THR A 11 -12.01 -2.21 4.96
N PRO A 12 -11.68 -0.99 4.48
CA PRO A 12 -11.60 0.18 5.35
C PRO A 12 -12.96 0.63 5.91
N LEU A 13 -14.08 0.10 5.40
CA LEU A 13 -15.41 0.41 5.92
C LEU A 13 -15.59 -0.17 7.32
N THR A 14 -16.14 0.64 8.25
CA THR A 14 -16.52 0.22 9.61
C THR A 14 -17.97 -0.21 9.70
N THR A 15 -18.78 0.11 8.68
CA THR A 15 -20.20 -0.27 8.56
C THR A 15 -20.49 -0.66 7.11
N GLY A 16 -21.49 -1.53 6.89
CA GLY A 16 -21.89 -1.95 5.56
C GLY A 16 -20.84 -2.83 4.82
N ALA A 17 -19.87 -3.40 5.55
CA ALA A 17 -18.85 -4.26 4.96
C ALA A 17 -19.48 -5.54 4.39
N VAL A 18 -19.21 -5.80 3.11
CA VAL A 18 -19.66 -7.01 2.40
C VAL A 18 -18.45 -7.81 1.92
N TRP A 19 -18.57 -9.13 1.87
CA TRP A 19 -17.46 -10.02 1.51
C TRP A 19 -16.81 -9.68 0.17
N ALA A 20 -17.61 -9.35 -0.83
CA ALA A 20 -17.14 -8.97 -2.16
C ALA A 20 -16.28 -7.70 -2.17
N GLY A 21 -16.50 -6.81 -1.19
CA GLY A 21 -15.80 -5.53 -1.07
C GLY A 21 -14.49 -5.57 -0.29
N GLY A 22 -14.06 -6.77 0.15
CA GLY A 22 -12.82 -6.89 0.92
C GLY A 22 -11.64 -7.33 0.07
N SER A 23 -10.47 -6.75 0.32
CA SER A 23 -9.20 -7.27 -0.19
C SER A 23 -8.75 -8.49 0.62
N SER A 24 -8.17 -9.49 -0.06
CA SER A 24 -7.66 -10.70 0.61
C SER A 24 -6.42 -10.37 1.43
N LEU A 25 -6.36 -10.87 2.66
CA LEU A 25 -5.21 -10.71 3.57
C LEU A 25 -4.26 -11.93 3.54
N GLY A 26 -4.12 -12.58 2.40
CA GLY A 26 -3.12 -13.63 2.20
C GLY A 26 -3.67 -15.04 2.26
N GLN A 27 -2.89 -15.99 2.81
CA GLN A 27 -3.18 -17.41 2.74
C GLN A 27 -4.41 -17.81 3.58
N ALA A 28 -5.05 -18.89 3.14
CA ALA A 28 -6.09 -19.55 3.91
C ALA A 28 -5.52 -20.13 5.21
N LEU A 29 -6.22 -19.94 6.30
CA LEU A 29 -5.89 -20.59 7.58
C LEU A 29 -6.56 -21.97 7.64
N ALA A 30 -5.94 -22.92 8.32
CA ALA A 30 -6.57 -24.22 8.57
C ALA A 30 -7.94 -24.02 9.25
N GLY A 31 -8.94 -24.83 8.87
CA GLY A 31 -10.30 -24.75 9.44
C GLY A 31 -10.37 -25.03 10.94
N THR A 32 -9.30 -25.55 11.53
CA THR A 32 -9.13 -25.78 12.96
C THR A 32 -8.41 -24.64 13.68
N SER A 33 -7.98 -23.58 12.95
CA SER A 33 -7.29 -22.44 13.57
C SER A 33 -8.24 -21.69 14.50
N THR A 34 -7.75 -21.38 15.70
CA THR A 34 -8.47 -20.62 16.72
C THR A 34 -7.97 -19.18 16.83
N ASN A 35 -6.85 -18.87 16.21
CA ASN A 35 -6.24 -17.54 16.18
C ASN A 35 -5.54 -17.27 14.84
N ALA A 36 -5.34 -15.99 14.54
CA ALA A 36 -4.56 -15.52 13.41
C ALA A 36 -3.87 -14.20 13.78
N THR A 37 -2.65 -14.01 13.30
CA THR A 37 -1.97 -12.72 13.34
C THR A 37 -2.22 -12.00 12.02
N LEU A 38 -2.77 -10.80 12.09
CA LEU A 38 -3.14 -9.99 10.93
C LEU A 38 -2.50 -8.60 11.04
N PRO A 39 -2.26 -7.90 9.92
CA PRO A 39 -1.89 -6.49 9.95
C PRO A 39 -2.94 -5.69 10.74
N LEU A 40 -2.48 -4.74 11.56
CA LEU A 40 -3.38 -3.86 12.32
C LEU A 40 -3.89 -2.74 11.40
N LEU A 41 -5.11 -2.88 10.91
CA LEU A 41 -5.74 -1.94 9.99
C LEU A 41 -7.06 -1.43 10.59
N ALA A 42 -7.39 -0.16 10.35
CA ALA A 42 -8.71 0.36 10.63
C ALA A 42 -9.73 -0.17 9.61
N GLY A 43 -10.96 -0.45 10.05
CA GLY A 43 -12.01 -0.99 9.20
C GLY A 43 -12.56 -2.33 9.68
N THR A 44 -13.01 -3.16 8.77
CA THR A 44 -13.66 -4.44 9.08
C THR A 44 -12.88 -5.61 8.50
N TYR A 45 -12.52 -6.56 9.36
CA TYR A 45 -12.07 -7.88 8.97
C TYR A 45 -13.28 -8.80 8.80
N MET A 46 -13.31 -9.51 7.70
CA MET A 46 -14.37 -10.44 7.34
C MET A 46 -13.79 -11.84 7.25
N ILE A 47 -14.41 -12.82 7.92
CA ILE A 47 -13.94 -14.20 7.97
C ILE A 47 -15.04 -15.10 7.46
N LYS A 48 -14.73 -15.96 6.47
CA LYS A 48 -15.61 -17.02 5.99
C LYS A 48 -14.92 -18.38 6.10
N ALA A 49 -15.70 -19.37 6.51
CA ALA A 49 -15.29 -20.76 6.40
C ALA A 49 -15.48 -21.24 4.96
N VAL A 50 -14.57 -22.10 4.53
CA VAL A 50 -14.60 -22.77 3.23
C VAL A 50 -14.46 -24.27 3.46
N ASP A 51 -15.31 -25.07 2.85
CA ASP A 51 -15.24 -26.52 2.97
C ASP A 51 -14.13 -27.12 2.07
N SER A 52 -13.92 -28.41 2.15
CA SER A 52 -12.93 -29.12 1.33
C SER A 52 -13.26 -29.13 -0.18
N ALA A 53 -14.51 -28.85 -0.55
CA ALA A 53 -14.96 -28.74 -1.94
C ALA A 53 -14.83 -27.30 -2.48
N GLY A 54 -14.42 -26.32 -1.63
CA GLY A 54 -14.26 -24.92 -2.01
C GLY A 54 -15.51 -24.07 -1.84
N ASN A 55 -16.59 -24.60 -1.24
CA ASN A 55 -17.80 -23.83 -0.99
C ASN A 55 -17.62 -22.92 0.21
N PHE A 56 -18.02 -21.66 0.08
CA PHE A 56 -17.98 -20.67 1.15
C PHE A 56 -19.22 -20.73 2.03
N ALA A 57 -19.04 -20.46 3.32
CA ALA A 57 -20.15 -20.20 4.22
C ALA A 57 -20.97 -19.01 3.69
N THR A 58 -22.31 -19.07 3.89
CA THR A 58 -23.22 -18.02 3.43
C THR A 58 -22.86 -16.68 4.04
N ASN A 59 -22.69 -16.63 5.36
CA ASN A 59 -22.39 -15.40 6.11
C ASN A 59 -20.91 -15.32 6.47
N SER A 60 -20.39 -14.08 6.55
CA SER A 60 -19.08 -13.78 7.13
C SER A 60 -19.23 -13.36 8.58
N THR A 61 -18.26 -13.76 9.40
CA THR A 61 -18.07 -13.15 10.74
C THR A 61 -17.30 -11.85 10.55
N LEU A 62 -17.76 -10.78 11.19
CA LEU A 62 -17.17 -9.45 11.09
C LEU A 62 -16.45 -9.09 12.40
N ALA A 63 -15.25 -8.52 12.27
CA ALA A 63 -14.51 -7.93 13.38
C ALA A 63 -14.11 -6.51 12.98
N VAL A 64 -14.73 -5.52 13.62
CA VAL A 64 -14.45 -4.10 13.33
C VAL A 64 -13.32 -3.62 14.22
N THR A 65 -12.36 -2.91 13.63
CA THR A 65 -11.28 -2.23 14.34
C THR A 65 -11.40 -0.73 14.14
N THR A 66 -11.21 0.02 15.23
CA THR A 66 -11.26 1.49 15.25
C THR A 66 -9.89 2.11 15.50
N VAL A 67 -8.84 1.31 15.43
CA VAL A 67 -7.46 1.83 15.54
C VAL A 67 -7.20 2.85 14.43
N PRO A 68 -6.50 3.96 14.73
CA PRO A 68 -6.10 4.91 13.73
C PRO A 68 -5.27 4.19 12.65
N ASN A 69 -5.42 4.61 11.40
CA ASN A 69 -4.52 4.17 10.34
C ASN A 69 -3.07 4.41 10.75
N ILE A 70 -2.18 3.53 10.32
CA ILE A 70 -0.75 3.76 10.45
C ILE A 70 -0.48 5.11 9.77
N ILE A 71 0.16 6.02 10.52
CA ILE A 71 0.50 7.34 10.01
C ILE A 71 1.48 7.15 8.85
N ASP A 72 1.14 7.70 7.70
CA ASP A 72 2.07 7.82 6.58
C ASP A 72 3.10 8.89 6.95
N PHE A 73 4.39 8.57 6.86
CA PHE A 73 5.46 9.49 7.26
C PHE A 73 5.95 10.31 6.08
N ASN A 74 6.23 9.65 4.95
CA ASN A 74 6.80 10.28 3.77
C ASN A 74 6.16 9.66 2.53
N VAL A 75 4.96 10.10 2.21
CA VAL A 75 4.25 9.65 1.02
C VAL A 75 5.05 10.03 -0.21
N VAL A 76 5.54 9.02 -0.92
CA VAL A 76 6.33 9.20 -2.14
C VAL A 76 5.42 9.28 -3.35
N GLU A 77 4.36 8.46 -3.37
CA GLU A 77 3.41 8.38 -4.45
C GLU A 77 2.03 7.97 -3.93
N THR A 78 0.99 8.62 -4.42
CA THR A 78 -0.40 8.18 -4.25
C THR A 78 -1.05 8.08 -5.62
N ILE A 79 -1.50 6.88 -5.97
CA ILE A 79 -2.17 6.60 -7.23
C ILE A 79 -3.65 6.41 -6.93
N THR A 80 -4.48 7.30 -7.46
CA THR A 80 -5.94 7.26 -7.29
C THR A 80 -6.58 6.97 -8.64
N GLU A 81 -7.26 5.83 -8.76
CA GLU A 81 -7.93 5.41 -9.97
C GLU A 81 -9.43 5.78 -9.99
N SER A 82 -10.09 5.75 -8.83
CA SER A 82 -11.48 6.21 -8.69
C SER A 82 -11.55 7.75 -8.68
N PRO A 83 -12.59 8.38 -9.24
CA PRO A 83 -13.70 7.80 -10.02
C PRO A 83 -13.42 7.70 -11.52
N THR A 84 -12.21 8.03 -11.97
CA THR A 84 -11.89 8.13 -13.41
C THR A 84 -11.66 6.79 -14.08
N PHE A 85 -11.02 5.87 -13.37
CA PHE A 85 -10.66 4.53 -13.86
C PHE A 85 -10.03 4.58 -15.26
N SER A 86 -8.92 5.33 -15.39
CA SER A 86 -8.23 5.58 -16.66
C SER A 86 -7.38 4.41 -17.16
N GLY A 87 -7.16 3.40 -16.30
CA GLY A 87 -6.31 2.24 -16.58
C GLY A 87 -6.88 1.27 -17.61
N THR A 88 -6.13 0.18 -17.84
CA THR A 88 -6.49 -0.83 -18.82
C THR A 88 -7.58 -1.77 -18.28
N LYS A 89 -8.63 -1.91 -19.06
CA LYS A 89 -9.83 -2.71 -18.73
C LYS A 89 -9.91 -3.95 -19.59
N VAL A 90 -10.15 -5.10 -18.95
CA VAL A 90 -10.46 -6.37 -19.62
C VAL A 90 -11.74 -6.91 -19.00
N ASN A 91 -12.81 -7.03 -19.79
CA ASN A 91 -14.15 -7.40 -19.33
C ASN A 91 -14.64 -6.55 -18.13
N THR A 92 -14.16 -5.31 -18.05
CA THR A 92 -14.61 -4.31 -17.07
C THR A 92 -14.93 -3.02 -17.79
N VAL A 93 -15.83 -2.22 -17.25
CA VAL A 93 -16.24 -0.95 -17.80
C VAL A 93 -16.45 0.05 -16.66
N LYS A 94 -16.20 1.32 -16.95
CA LYS A 94 -16.57 2.41 -16.05
C LYS A 94 -18.05 2.71 -16.26
N ASP A 95 -18.83 2.60 -15.19
CA ASP A 95 -20.24 2.98 -15.15
C ASP A 95 -20.44 4.07 -14.09
N GLY A 96 -20.87 5.25 -14.53
CA GLY A 96 -20.91 6.43 -13.67
C GLY A 96 -19.57 6.71 -12.99
N ASN A 97 -19.51 6.61 -11.68
CA ASN A 97 -18.31 6.79 -10.86
C ASN A 97 -17.72 5.45 -10.37
N THR A 98 -18.21 4.34 -10.88
CA THR A 98 -17.79 2.99 -10.45
C THR A 98 -17.14 2.22 -11.58
N LEU A 99 -16.37 1.21 -11.23
CA LEU A 99 -15.87 0.20 -12.14
C LEU A 99 -16.66 -1.09 -11.91
N VAL A 100 -17.22 -1.65 -12.98
CA VAL A 100 -18.05 -2.85 -12.96
C VAL A 100 -17.55 -3.90 -13.97
N LEU A 101 -17.98 -5.15 -13.85
CA LEU A 101 -17.80 -6.12 -14.94
C LEU A 101 -18.72 -5.75 -16.11
N THR A 102 -18.25 -5.96 -17.34
CA THR A 102 -19.10 -5.81 -18.52
C THR A 102 -20.24 -6.82 -18.51
N ASP A 103 -21.39 -6.38 -19.03
CA ASP A 103 -22.52 -7.27 -19.25
C ASP A 103 -23.08 -7.14 -20.68
N VAL A 104 -23.75 -8.17 -21.15
CA VAL A 104 -24.50 -8.15 -22.39
C VAL A 104 -25.88 -8.75 -22.10
N ASN A 105 -26.92 -7.97 -22.28
CA ASN A 105 -28.30 -8.36 -21.96
C ASN A 105 -28.47 -8.87 -20.52
N ASN A 106 -27.88 -8.17 -19.56
CA ASN A 106 -27.86 -8.53 -18.15
C ASN A 106 -27.09 -9.86 -17.82
N ILE A 107 -26.34 -10.39 -18.77
CA ILE A 107 -25.40 -11.50 -18.53
C ILE A 107 -24.02 -10.90 -18.25
N VAL A 108 -23.63 -10.93 -17.00
CA VAL A 108 -22.36 -10.36 -16.50
C VAL A 108 -21.20 -11.29 -16.86
N SER A 109 -20.07 -10.71 -17.26
CA SER A 109 -18.83 -11.46 -17.48
C SER A 109 -18.39 -12.17 -16.19
N THR A 110 -18.02 -13.44 -16.31
CA THR A 110 -17.61 -14.27 -15.16
C THR A 110 -16.23 -13.90 -14.64
N SER A 111 -15.45 -13.14 -15.39
CA SER A 111 -14.13 -12.63 -14.97
C SER A 111 -13.81 -11.34 -15.68
N GLY A 112 -13.04 -10.49 -15.01
CA GLY A 112 -12.50 -9.26 -15.56
C GLY A 112 -11.28 -8.79 -14.79
N SER A 113 -10.58 -7.80 -15.33
CA SER A 113 -9.49 -7.16 -14.64
C SER A 113 -9.38 -5.68 -15.00
N TYR A 114 -8.80 -4.94 -14.08
CA TYR A 114 -8.47 -3.53 -14.24
C TYR A 114 -7.02 -3.31 -13.81
N ALA A 115 -6.15 -2.93 -14.72
CA ALA A 115 -4.77 -2.59 -14.40
C ALA A 115 -4.60 -1.08 -14.33
N PHE A 116 -3.92 -0.59 -13.27
CA PHE A 116 -3.65 0.83 -13.08
C PHE A 116 -2.85 1.39 -14.25
N ASN A 117 -3.13 2.64 -14.58
CA ASN A 117 -2.43 3.32 -15.68
C ASN A 117 -0.99 3.70 -15.28
N THR A 118 -0.79 4.07 -14.02
CA THR A 118 0.49 4.54 -13.50
C THR A 118 1.32 3.37 -12.96
N ILE A 119 2.60 3.36 -13.33
CA ILE A 119 3.61 2.44 -12.81
C ILE A 119 4.60 3.28 -12.01
N PRO A 120 4.49 3.35 -10.67
CA PRO A 120 5.47 4.07 -9.86
C PRO A 120 6.83 3.40 -9.92
N ASP A 121 7.86 4.18 -10.29
CA ASP A 121 9.26 3.78 -10.29
C ASP A 121 10.05 4.70 -9.35
N LEU A 122 10.62 4.13 -8.32
CA LEU A 122 11.35 4.85 -7.28
C LEU A 122 12.79 5.22 -7.70
N GLY A 123 13.23 4.81 -8.90
CA GLY A 123 14.56 5.07 -9.44
C GLY A 123 15.65 4.11 -8.92
N ALA A 124 15.44 3.49 -7.77
CA ALA A 124 16.29 2.44 -7.19
C ALA A 124 15.46 1.54 -6.29
N VAL A 125 16.04 0.43 -5.83
CA VAL A 125 15.38 -0.48 -4.88
C VAL A 125 15.35 0.17 -3.50
N TYR A 126 14.16 0.35 -2.95
CA TYR A 126 13.92 0.85 -1.61
C TYR A 126 12.99 -0.07 -0.84
N THR A 127 13.08 -0.03 0.49
CA THR A 127 12.04 -0.56 1.36
C THR A 127 10.95 0.49 1.50
N SER A 128 9.75 0.17 1.04
CA SER A 128 8.58 1.05 1.04
C SER A 128 7.38 0.35 1.64
N ARG A 129 6.57 1.08 2.37
CA ARG A 129 5.26 0.61 2.84
C ARG A 129 4.22 0.88 1.78
N VAL A 130 3.47 -0.15 1.39
CA VAL A 130 2.37 -0.04 0.43
C VAL A 130 1.06 -0.24 1.16
N THR A 131 0.19 0.77 1.09
CA THR A 131 -1.17 0.74 1.62
C THR A 131 -2.17 0.93 0.50
N ALA A 132 -3.44 0.59 0.73
CA ALA A 132 -4.49 0.74 -0.27
C ALA A 132 -5.82 1.12 0.38
N ASN A 133 -6.58 1.96 -0.31
CA ASN A 133 -7.99 2.15 -0.07
C ASN A 133 -8.75 1.46 -1.22
N PHE A 134 -9.50 0.40 -0.89
CA PHE A 134 -10.22 -0.42 -1.86
C PHE A 134 -11.60 -0.73 -1.33
N VAL A 135 -12.61 -0.10 -1.94
CA VAL A 135 -14.03 -0.26 -1.58
C VAL A 135 -14.78 -0.81 -2.79
N ALA A 136 -15.44 -1.92 -2.58
CA ALA A 136 -16.25 -2.56 -3.60
C ALA A 136 -17.50 -3.19 -2.97
N SER A 137 -18.55 -3.39 -3.75
CA SER A 137 -19.76 -4.07 -3.32
C SER A 137 -20.35 -4.90 -4.44
N GLY A 138 -20.60 -6.18 -4.18
CA GLY A 138 -21.31 -7.04 -5.11
C GLY A 138 -22.82 -6.79 -5.08
N PHE A 139 -23.46 -6.84 -6.23
CA PHE A 139 -24.90 -6.61 -6.38
C PHE A 139 -25.55 -7.52 -7.42
N VAL A 140 -26.87 -7.60 -7.38
CA VAL A 140 -27.68 -8.33 -8.38
C VAL A 140 -27.91 -7.42 -9.57
N GLN A 141 -27.41 -7.80 -10.76
CA GLN A 141 -27.45 -6.98 -11.98
C GLN A 141 -28.88 -6.66 -12.44
N THR A 142 -29.82 -7.56 -12.22
CA THR A 142 -31.22 -7.39 -12.68
C THR A 142 -32.14 -6.80 -11.61
N ASP A 143 -31.66 -6.59 -10.40
CA ASP A 143 -32.46 -6.00 -9.32
C ASP A 143 -32.39 -4.47 -9.38
N VAL A 144 -33.09 -3.92 -10.37
CA VAL A 144 -33.24 -2.48 -10.57
C VAL A 144 -34.60 -2.00 -10.11
N ILE A 145 -34.67 -0.76 -9.67
CA ILE A 145 -35.88 -0.14 -9.10
C ILE A 145 -37.11 -0.32 -10.02
N ASP A 146 -36.93 -0.15 -11.32
CA ASP A 146 -38.00 -0.25 -12.33
C ASP A 146 -38.56 -1.68 -12.52
N SER A 147 -37.82 -2.69 -12.08
CA SER A 147 -38.25 -4.10 -12.16
C SER A 147 -38.96 -4.60 -10.91
N ARG A 148 -38.99 -3.81 -9.83
CA ARG A 148 -39.56 -4.20 -8.55
C ARG A 148 -41.07 -4.00 -8.51
N THR A 149 -41.79 -5.02 -8.06
CA THR A 149 -43.24 -5.00 -7.92
C THR A 149 -43.72 -4.87 -6.46
N ALA A 150 -42.79 -5.02 -5.49
CA ALA A 150 -43.11 -4.86 -4.09
C ALA A 150 -43.29 -3.38 -3.68
N LEU A 151 -43.96 -3.13 -2.58
CA LEU A 151 -44.14 -1.77 -2.05
C LEU A 151 -42.79 -1.18 -1.61
N VAL A 152 -42.56 0.08 -1.91
CA VAL A 152 -41.30 0.81 -1.66
C VAL A 152 -40.85 0.75 -0.20
N ASP A 153 -41.79 0.80 0.74
CA ASP A 153 -41.53 0.71 2.19
C ASP A 153 -41.09 -0.68 2.67
N THR A 154 -41.17 -1.69 1.80
CA THR A 154 -40.70 -3.05 2.08
C THR A 154 -39.27 -3.30 1.57
N TRP A 155 -38.67 -2.36 0.86
CA TRP A 155 -37.36 -2.54 0.26
C TRP A 155 -36.22 -2.32 1.26
N ALA A 156 -35.34 -3.33 1.41
CA ALA A 156 -34.15 -3.22 2.21
C ALA A 156 -33.06 -2.35 1.53
N ASN A 157 -33.05 -2.34 0.19
CA ASN A 157 -32.11 -1.58 -0.64
C ASN A 157 -32.88 -0.93 -1.79
N TRP A 158 -32.43 0.24 -2.25
CA TRP A 158 -33.05 0.97 -3.34
C TRP A 158 -32.78 0.33 -4.71
N ASP A 159 -31.55 -0.15 -4.89
CA ASP A 159 -31.08 -0.71 -6.15
C ASP A 159 -30.01 -1.78 -5.89
N GLY A 160 -30.02 -2.89 -6.65
CA GLY A 160 -29.04 -3.93 -6.57
C GLY A 160 -28.95 -4.63 -5.21
N GLU A 161 -29.71 -5.69 -4.97
CA GLU A 161 -29.56 -6.49 -3.76
C GLU A 161 -28.10 -6.93 -3.56
N PRO A 162 -27.50 -6.77 -2.35
CA PRO A 162 -26.13 -7.16 -2.09
C PRO A 162 -25.84 -8.63 -2.44
N SER A 163 -24.68 -8.89 -3.05
CA SER A 163 -24.27 -10.23 -3.46
C SER A 163 -22.83 -10.52 -3.09
N ASP A 164 -22.57 -11.70 -2.56
CA ASP A 164 -21.23 -12.22 -2.27
C ASP A 164 -20.69 -13.18 -3.34
N LYS A 165 -21.40 -13.35 -4.45
CA LYS A 165 -21.02 -14.23 -5.55
C LYS A 165 -19.93 -13.66 -6.45
N VAL A 166 -19.61 -12.38 -6.27
CA VAL A 166 -18.53 -11.70 -6.99
C VAL A 166 -17.39 -11.40 -6.04
N ILE A 167 -16.17 -11.62 -6.50
CA ILE A 167 -14.95 -11.46 -5.74
C ILE A 167 -14.03 -10.52 -6.50
N ALA A 168 -13.62 -9.43 -5.87
CA ALA A 168 -12.55 -8.57 -6.35
C ALA A 168 -11.32 -8.70 -5.45
N THR A 169 -10.15 -8.76 -6.06
CA THR A 169 -8.86 -8.85 -5.37
C THR A 169 -7.94 -7.79 -5.94
N LEU A 170 -7.46 -6.88 -5.10
CA LEU A 170 -6.39 -5.97 -5.47
C LEU A 170 -5.07 -6.75 -5.42
N GLU A 171 -4.33 -6.72 -6.50
CA GLU A 171 -3.07 -7.45 -6.67
C GLU A 171 -1.91 -6.51 -6.95
N ILE A 172 -0.72 -6.93 -6.55
CA ILE A 172 0.55 -6.25 -6.76
C ILE A 172 1.53 -7.18 -7.45
N ARG A 173 2.41 -6.61 -8.27
CA ARG A 173 3.68 -7.21 -8.67
C ARG A 173 4.79 -6.16 -8.67
N THR A 174 6.01 -6.60 -8.49
CA THR A 174 7.16 -5.72 -8.29
C THR A 174 8.32 -6.08 -9.21
N THR A 175 9.20 -5.10 -9.44
CA THR A 175 10.49 -5.33 -10.12
C THR A 175 11.60 -4.52 -9.47
N ASN A 176 12.82 -5.04 -9.51
CA ASN A 176 14.04 -4.35 -9.07
C ASN A 176 14.77 -3.67 -10.23
N THR A 177 14.26 -3.82 -11.47
CA THR A 177 14.83 -3.22 -12.68
C THR A 177 14.04 -1.99 -13.12
N ASP A 178 14.58 -1.23 -14.06
CA ASP A 178 13.92 -0.07 -14.64
C ASP A 178 12.60 -0.45 -15.29
N SER A 179 11.51 0.20 -14.86
CA SER A 179 10.16 -0.10 -15.34
C SER A 179 9.92 0.28 -16.80
N THR A 180 10.75 1.17 -17.35
CA THR A 180 10.68 1.65 -18.76
C THR A 180 11.53 0.82 -19.72
N ALA A 181 12.42 -0.03 -19.19
CA ALA A 181 13.25 -0.94 -19.98
C ALA A 181 12.48 -2.25 -20.28
N THR A 182 13.16 -3.37 -20.17
CA THR A 182 12.52 -4.70 -20.27
C THR A 182 12.50 -5.34 -18.86
N PRO A 183 11.56 -4.90 -17.98
CA PRO A 183 11.56 -5.32 -16.58
C PRO A 183 11.15 -6.77 -16.43
N THR A 184 11.80 -7.47 -15.51
CA THR A 184 11.35 -8.78 -15.03
C THR A 184 10.47 -8.56 -13.82
N TRP A 185 9.17 -8.77 -14.00
CA TRP A 185 8.18 -8.64 -12.94
C TRP A 185 8.03 -9.93 -12.14
N THR A 186 7.82 -9.80 -10.84
CA THR A 186 7.34 -10.93 -10.02
C THR A 186 5.95 -11.39 -10.51
N PRO A 187 5.51 -12.62 -10.20
CA PRO A 187 4.14 -13.01 -10.41
C PRO A 187 3.16 -12.07 -9.67
N TRP A 188 1.94 -11.93 -10.21
CA TRP A 188 0.86 -11.24 -9.51
C TRP A 188 0.53 -11.96 -8.21
N GLN A 189 0.37 -11.21 -7.15
CA GLN A 189 -0.05 -11.69 -5.84
C GLN A 189 -1.04 -10.72 -5.20
N PRO A 190 -1.96 -11.20 -4.36
CA PRO A 190 -2.84 -10.31 -3.59
C PRO A 190 -2.03 -9.28 -2.82
N LEU A 191 -2.44 -8.02 -2.90
CA LEU A 191 -1.80 -6.97 -2.12
C LEU A 191 -2.15 -7.15 -0.64
N VAL A 192 -1.17 -7.57 0.12
CA VAL A 192 -1.20 -7.50 1.58
C VAL A 192 -0.47 -6.23 1.98
N ILE A 193 -1.16 -5.34 2.69
CA ILE A 193 -0.57 -4.08 3.16
C ILE A 193 0.65 -4.39 4.01
N GLY A 194 1.79 -3.80 3.67
CA GLY A 194 3.06 -4.10 4.33
C GLY A 194 4.26 -3.48 3.64
N ASP A 195 5.44 -3.88 4.07
CA ASP A 195 6.71 -3.38 3.55
C ASP A 195 7.19 -4.25 2.38
N PHE A 196 7.56 -3.59 1.28
CA PHE A 196 8.07 -4.20 0.06
C PHE A 196 9.46 -3.66 -0.27
N GLN A 197 10.34 -4.52 -0.74
CA GLN A 197 11.62 -4.13 -1.31
C GLN A 197 11.54 -4.21 -2.83
N ALA A 198 11.48 -3.06 -3.48
CA ALA A 198 11.36 -2.98 -4.93
C ALA A 198 11.78 -1.60 -5.46
N ARG A 199 12.09 -1.55 -6.76
CA ARG A 199 12.24 -0.29 -7.50
C ARG A 199 10.91 0.19 -8.07
N ALA A 200 10.14 -0.70 -8.70
CA ALA A 200 8.88 -0.32 -9.31
C ALA A 200 7.76 -1.31 -9.00
N PHE A 201 6.53 -0.82 -9.09
CA PHE A 201 5.32 -1.51 -8.70
C PHE A 201 4.28 -1.46 -9.82
N GLN A 202 3.52 -2.53 -9.98
CA GLN A 202 2.29 -2.52 -10.75
C GLN A 202 1.13 -3.05 -9.92
N PHE A 203 -0.04 -2.47 -10.14
CA PHE A 203 -1.27 -2.80 -9.43
C PHE A 203 -2.37 -3.18 -10.42
N ARG A 204 -3.20 -4.13 -10.05
CA ARG A 204 -4.42 -4.44 -10.77
C ARG A 204 -5.51 -4.95 -9.82
N VAL A 205 -6.75 -4.78 -10.22
CA VAL A 205 -7.87 -5.52 -9.62
C VAL A 205 -8.21 -6.70 -10.51
N SER A 206 -8.28 -7.89 -9.93
CA SER A 206 -8.78 -9.11 -10.56
C SER A 206 -10.18 -9.39 -10.01
N ILE A 207 -11.14 -9.62 -10.89
CA ILE A 207 -12.56 -9.83 -10.54
C ILE A 207 -13.01 -11.16 -11.08
N THR A 208 -13.73 -11.93 -10.25
CA THR A 208 -14.40 -13.18 -10.67
C THR A 208 -15.82 -13.20 -10.14
N SER A 209 -16.77 -13.60 -10.99
CA SER A 209 -18.14 -13.85 -10.60
C SER A 209 -18.47 -15.34 -10.82
N THR A 210 -19.10 -15.96 -9.83
CA THR A 210 -19.59 -17.33 -9.92
C THR A 210 -21.02 -17.42 -10.44
N ASP A 211 -21.65 -16.26 -10.70
CA ASP A 211 -23.03 -16.15 -11.15
C ASP A 211 -23.15 -14.98 -12.13
N SER A 212 -23.54 -15.26 -13.35
CA SER A 212 -23.65 -14.26 -14.42
C SER A 212 -24.78 -13.23 -14.21
N SER A 213 -25.60 -13.40 -13.19
CA SER A 213 -26.60 -12.38 -12.77
C SER A 213 -26.06 -11.44 -11.69
N ARG A 214 -24.79 -11.57 -11.32
CA ARG A 214 -24.15 -10.81 -10.22
C ARG A 214 -22.99 -9.99 -10.73
N ASN A 215 -22.98 -8.72 -10.38
CA ASN A 215 -21.93 -7.78 -10.73
C ASN A 215 -21.27 -7.21 -9.47
N ILE A 216 -20.28 -6.35 -9.63
CA ILE A 216 -19.59 -5.66 -8.55
C ILE A 216 -19.42 -4.19 -8.92
N ALA A 217 -19.61 -3.29 -7.97
CA ALA A 217 -19.30 -1.87 -8.09
C ALA A 217 -18.07 -1.56 -7.23
N ILE A 218 -16.98 -1.14 -7.87
CA ILE A 218 -15.79 -0.63 -7.19
C ILE A 218 -15.91 0.89 -7.15
N THR A 219 -16.03 1.46 -5.96
CA THR A 219 -16.26 2.89 -5.73
C THR A 219 -14.99 3.63 -5.37
N ASP A 220 -14.10 2.99 -4.60
CA ASP A 220 -12.83 3.56 -4.19
C ASP A 220 -11.69 2.62 -4.56
N LEU A 221 -10.68 3.18 -5.20
CA LEU A 221 -9.48 2.45 -5.59
C LEU A 221 -8.29 3.40 -5.61
N SER A 222 -7.44 3.27 -4.61
CA SER A 222 -6.16 3.98 -4.55
C SER A 222 -5.11 3.15 -3.84
N VAL A 223 -3.85 3.45 -4.13
CA VAL A 223 -2.69 2.85 -3.49
C VAL A 223 -1.72 3.96 -3.10
N THR A 224 -1.17 3.88 -1.90
CA THR A 224 -0.17 4.81 -1.39
C THR A 224 1.13 4.07 -1.13
N ILE A 225 2.23 4.64 -1.61
CA ILE A 225 3.60 4.18 -1.35
C ILE A 225 4.24 5.18 -0.41
N ASP A 226 4.58 4.72 0.78
CA ASP A 226 5.20 5.49 1.85
C ASP A 226 6.58 4.93 2.22
N MET A 227 7.49 5.79 2.66
CA MET A 227 8.80 5.38 3.15
C MET A 227 8.96 5.80 4.61
N PRO A 228 9.17 4.86 5.55
CA PRO A 228 9.39 5.17 6.95
C PRO A 228 10.61 6.07 7.16
N ASP A 229 10.51 6.97 8.15
CA ASP A 229 11.66 7.74 8.63
C ASP A 229 12.76 6.82 9.14
N ARG A 230 13.98 7.26 8.96
CA ARG A 230 15.15 6.62 9.54
C ARG A 230 16.20 7.64 9.97
N ASN A 231 17.03 7.19 10.91
CA ASN A 231 18.14 7.96 11.40
C ASN A 231 19.44 7.18 11.22
N GLU A 232 20.49 7.88 10.78
CA GLU A 232 21.87 7.42 10.91
C GLU A 232 22.64 8.37 11.81
N LYS A 233 23.54 7.84 12.64
CA LYS A 233 24.28 8.64 13.60
C LYS A 233 25.62 8.01 13.93
N ALA A 234 26.58 8.85 14.30
CA ALA A 234 27.82 8.43 14.92
C ALA A 234 28.25 9.40 16.01
N GLN A 235 29.02 8.89 16.96
CA GLN A 235 29.55 9.66 18.09
C GLN A 235 31.08 9.63 18.12
N ASN A 236 31.68 10.67 18.68
CA ASN A 236 33.13 10.79 18.84
C ASN A 236 33.92 10.65 17.53
N VAL A 237 33.36 11.13 16.44
CA VAL A 237 33.97 11.05 15.11
C VAL A 237 35.01 12.17 14.99
N ASN A 238 36.26 11.82 14.75
CA ASN A 238 37.32 12.78 14.56
C ASN A 238 37.21 13.45 13.19
N VAL A 239 37.15 14.77 13.16
CA VAL A 239 37.29 15.59 11.96
C VAL A 239 38.75 16.10 11.93
N PRO A 240 39.56 15.61 11.00
CA PRO A 240 40.95 16.07 10.87
C PRO A 240 41.03 17.49 10.26
N THR A 241 42.21 18.09 10.31
CA THR A 241 42.45 19.42 9.72
C THR A 241 42.24 19.46 8.19
N THR A 242 42.23 18.31 7.52
CA THR A 242 41.91 18.18 6.09
C THR A 242 40.41 18.11 5.80
N GLY A 243 39.58 18.10 6.84
CA GLY A 243 38.15 17.83 6.72
C GLY A 243 37.82 16.33 6.72
N LEU A 244 36.55 16.02 6.90
CA LEU A 244 36.03 14.64 6.90
C LEU A 244 34.85 14.55 5.94
N THR A 245 34.90 13.56 5.08
CA THR A 245 33.71 13.12 4.31
C THR A 245 33.06 11.94 5.04
N VAL A 246 31.81 12.14 5.43
CA VAL A 246 30.97 11.10 6.03
C VAL A 246 30.11 10.48 4.93
N THR A 247 30.16 9.17 4.78
CA THR A 247 29.27 8.41 3.88
C THR A 247 28.26 7.64 4.71
N TYR A 248 26.98 7.72 4.36
CA TYR A 248 25.93 6.98 5.03
C TYR A 248 26.02 5.49 4.68
N ASN A 249 25.65 4.62 5.62
CA ASN A 249 25.63 3.17 5.37
C ASN A 249 24.66 2.79 4.25
N ASN A 250 23.53 3.47 4.19
CA ASN A 250 22.56 3.36 3.12
C ASN A 250 22.15 4.76 2.66
N PRO A 251 22.16 5.05 1.35
CA PRO A 251 21.68 6.32 0.84
C PRO A 251 20.22 6.60 1.25
N PHE A 252 19.91 7.87 1.51
CA PHE A 252 18.55 8.34 1.72
C PHE A 252 17.83 8.57 0.38
N LYS A 253 16.50 8.66 0.39
CA LYS A 253 15.72 9.00 -0.81
C LYS A 253 15.83 10.48 -1.16
N ALA A 254 15.91 11.33 -0.15
CA ALA A 254 16.14 12.78 -0.25
C ALA A 254 17.30 13.17 0.66
N VAL A 255 17.89 14.33 0.44
CA VAL A 255 18.95 14.86 1.32
C VAL A 255 18.40 14.95 2.75
N PRO A 256 19.01 14.26 3.73
CA PRO A 256 18.51 14.22 5.09
C PRO A 256 18.78 15.53 5.85
N PHE A 257 18.02 15.78 6.90
CA PHE A 257 18.34 16.83 7.87
C PHE A 257 19.54 16.40 8.72
N LEU A 258 20.52 17.28 8.87
CA LEU A 258 21.74 17.02 9.63
C LEU A 258 21.74 17.78 10.96
N GLY A 259 21.96 17.06 12.05
CA GLY A 259 22.28 17.61 13.36
C GLY A 259 23.75 17.34 13.69
N ILE A 260 24.51 18.37 13.99
CA ILE A 260 25.93 18.29 14.34
C ILE A 260 26.16 18.90 15.72
N THR A 261 26.93 18.20 16.55
CA THR A 261 27.39 18.70 17.84
C THR A 261 28.91 18.56 17.92
N GLY A 262 29.63 19.70 18.00
CA GLY A 262 31.07 19.72 18.21
C GLY A 262 31.43 19.38 19.67
N GLN A 263 32.51 18.65 19.86
CA GLN A 263 33.01 18.31 21.19
C GLN A 263 34.28 19.11 21.53
N ASN A 264 34.35 19.62 22.76
CA ASN A 264 35.49 20.40 23.26
C ASN A 264 35.86 21.57 22.32
N MET A 265 34.85 22.20 21.74
CA MET A 265 35.01 23.41 20.93
C MET A 265 35.09 24.62 21.87
N ASN A 266 35.89 25.59 21.48
CA ASN A 266 35.93 26.90 22.14
C ASN A 266 35.08 27.91 21.36
N ASP A 267 34.94 29.13 21.90
CA ASP A 267 34.11 30.22 21.36
C ASP A 267 34.56 30.79 20.01
N HIS A 268 35.76 30.41 19.55
CA HIS A 268 36.31 30.81 18.26
C HIS A 268 36.21 29.74 17.19
N GLN A 269 35.70 28.56 17.52
CA GLN A 269 35.66 27.42 16.63
C GLN A 269 34.25 27.17 16.11
N TYR A 270 34.17 26.92 14.83
CA TYR A 270 32.90 26.59 14.14
C TYR A 270 33.14 25.57 13.05
N TRP A 271 32.06 24.90 12.61
CA TRP A 271 32.11 23.97 11.47
C TRP A 271 31.38 24.54 10.28
N THR A 272 31.78 24.10 9.10
CA THR A 272 31.08 24.29 7.84
C THR A 272 30.74 22.95 7.22
N LEU A 273 29.55 22.86 6.61
CA LEU A 273 29.11 21.71 5.85
C LEU A 273 29.18 22.00 4.36
N SER A 274 29.50 20.99 3.58
CA SER A 274 29.47 21.01 2.13
C SER A 274 29.18 19.62 1.58
N ASN A 275 28.83 19.54 0.28
CA ASN A 275 28.51 18.29 -0.39
C ASN A 275 27.43 17.48 0.34
N GLU A 276 26.41 18.17 0.86
CA GLU A 276 25.25 17.53 1.48
C GLU A 276 24.43 16.85 0.39
N THR A 277 24.41 15.53 0.39
CA THR A 277 23.76 14.69 -0.59
C THR A 277 22.95 13.58 0.08
N THR A 278 22.29 12.75 -0.71
CA THR A 278 21.63 11.53 -0.24
C THR A 278 22.60 10.47 0.30
N ASP A 279 23.87 10.56 -0.09
CA ASP A 279 24.91 9.58 0.21
C ASP A 279 25.81 9.99 1.37
N GLY A 280 25.85 11.26 1.72
CA GLY A 280 26.73 11.76 2.77
C GLY A 280 26.92 13.27 2.77
N PHE A 281 27.90 13.75 3.53
CA PHE A 281 28.26 15.14 3.65
C PHE A 281 29.75 15.30 3.95
N THR A 282 30.29 16.50 3.74
CA THR A 282 31.66 16.88 4.12
C THR A 282 31.61 17.93 5.19
N ILE A 283 32.46 17.80 6.22
CA ILE A 283 32.57 18.75 7.33
C ILE A 283 34.03 19.16 7.55
N ILE A 284 34.22 20.44 7.81
CA ILE A 284 35.51 21.05 8.18
C ILE A 284 35.30 21.92 9.40
N ILE A 285 36.28 21.96 10.31
CA ILE A 285 36.24 22.78 11.51
C ILE A 285 37.33 23.87 11.42
N TYR A 286 36.91 25.09 11.64
CA TYR A 286 37.75 26.28 11.62
C TYR A 286 37.95 26.83 13.03
N ASP A 287 39.14 27.43 13.23
CA ASP A 287 39.43 28.29 14.37
C ASP A 287 39.71 29.72 13.85
N ASN A 288 38.82 30.65 14.23
CA ASN A 288 38.84 32.03 13.73
C ASN A 288 40.04 32.82 14.26
N ASN A 289 40.60 32.46 15.42
CA ASN A 289 41.77 33.14 15.97
C ASN A 289 43.05 32.81 15.23
N SER A 290 43.22 31.53 14.87
CA SER A 290 44.40 31.10 14.14
C SER A 290 44.24 31.18 12.64
N ASN A 291 42.99 31.36 12.17
CA ASN A 291 42.59 31.27 10.76
C ASN A 291 43.04 29.97 10.12
N GLN A 292 42.93 28.87 10.87
CA GLN A 292 43.37 27.53 10.48
C GLN A 292 42.27 26.52 10.67
N HIS A 293 42.34 25.41 9.90
CA HIS A 293 41.56 24.21 10.18
C HIS A 293 42.11 23.52 11.42
N VAL A 294 41.18 23.07 12.28
CA VAL A 294 41.55 22.36 13.52
C VAL A 294 40.88 21.01 13.60
N SER A 295 41.58 20.06 14.24
CA SER A 295 41.00 18.74 14.45
C SER A 295 40.18 18.71 15.74
N LYS A 296 38.92 18.23 15.64
CA LYS A 296 37.99 18.08 16.77
C LYS A 296 37.10 16.86 16.55
N ASN A 297 36.52 16.38 17.63
CA ASN A 297 35.50 15.34 17.54
C ASN A 297 34.11 15.96 17.44
N ILE A 298 33.25 15.27 16.71
CA ILE A 298 31.83 15.62 16.56
C ILE A 298 30.95 14.42 16.89
N ASN A 299 29.70 14.70 17.25
CA ASN A 299 28.58 13.79 17.11
C ASN A 299 27.71 14.28 15.95
N TRP A 300 27.22 13.37 15.14
CA TRP A 300 26.29 13.74 14.07
C TRP A 300 25.10 12.79 14.01
N MET A 301 23.97 13.30 13.52
CA MET A 301 22.77 12.55 13.22
C MET A 301 22.16 13.08 11.93
N ALA A 302 21.89 12.16 11.00
CA ALA A 302 21.15 12.43 9.79
C ALA A 302 19.75 11.82 9.94
N THR A 303 18.71 12.64 9.76
CA THR A 303 17.31 12.25 9.83
C THR A 303 16.66 12.46 8.47
N GLY A 304 16.06 11.44 7.92
CA GLY A 304 15.41 11.45 6.61
C GLY A 304 14.62 10.18 6.39
N TYR A 305 14.35 9.84 5.14
CA TYR A 305 13.56 8.66 4.80
C TYR A 305 14.14 7.91 3.59
N GLY A 306 13.59 6.70 3.38
CA GLY A 306 14.01 5.81 2.31
C GLY A 306 15.31 5.09 2.64
N ARG A 307 15.28 3.77 2.54
CA ARG A 307 16.45 2.90 2.67
C ARG A 307 16.70 2.23 1.33
N LYS A 308 17.69 2.73 0.62
CA LYS A 308 18.18 2.09 -0.61
C LYS A 308 18.82 0.76 -0.25
N VAL A 309 18.47 -0.31 -0.98
CA VAL A 309 18.92 -1.68 -0.75
C VAL A 309 19.94 -2.09 -1.81
#